data_9d3f990ab4afdc888251c65d2f898ab3
#
_entry.id   9d3f990ab4afdc888251c65d2f898ab3
#
_cell.length_a   1.000
_cell.length_b   1.000
_cell.length_c   1.000
_cell.angle_alpha   90.00
_cell.angle_beta   90.00
_cell.angle_gamma   90.00
#
_symmetry.space_group_name_H-M   'P 1'
#
loop_
_entity.id
_entity.type
_entity.pdbx_description
1 polymer ?
#
loop_
_entity_poly.entity_id
_entity_poly.type
_entity_poly.pdbx_seq_one_letter_code
_entity_poly.pdbx_strand_id
1 'polypeptide(L)'
;NRMYTAGFGSSAMFASILPTFVRNINGVISIGASVGNVEILNPKQPFQFVGLVNREDYNFTEMLNSRELLNKLKFPNELIVFDGDRMLPEGDLIANAFRMLTLTSMSKGHLEKDSSLVASSYDRFLTLANSNISKQKPLLATYQLLDMEKIFNPLVDLDTLKATQKTLRRSSNYRQANRSQNSYFLKETFTKEDYNYYLEEDIITYNYANLGWWNYQMQELNKLDKSSNLYERQMSSRLRGYMNALVSDNIDFIEAEDVVDYEALNLLHMLKTITSPKDYNAYLEVISISSKMEDYGTALFYLEELLKTGYTDKSGLYSLEHTALFRIMPEFNEMVEKYLK
;
A
#
# COMPACT_ATOMS: atom_id res chain seq x y z
N ASN A 1 -31.74 -8.97 4.37
CA ASN A 1 -30.38 -9.47 4.12
C ASN A 1 -29.44 -8.27 3.99
N ARG A 2 -28.33 -8.31 4.73
CA ARG A 2 -27.25 -7.30 4.64
C ARG A 2 -26.12 -7.87 3.82
N MET A 3 -25.64 -7.10 2.86
CA MET A 3 -24.49 -7.44 2.05
C MET A 3 -23.31 -6.54 2.41
N TYR A 4 -22.13 -7.06 2.25
CA TYR A 4 -20.86 -6.35 2.43
C TYR A 4 -19.94 -6.67 1.26
N THR A 5 -19.12 -5.72 0.88
CA THR A 5 -18.07 -5.91 -0.11
C THR A 5 -16.72 -6.02 0.57
N ALA A 6 -15.77 -6.64 -0.09
CA ALA A 6 -14.38 -6.70 0.38
C ALA A 6 -13.43 -6.64 -0.80
N GLY A 7 -12.25 -6.06 -0.59
CA GLY A 7 -11.19 -6.01 -1.61
C GLY A 7 -9.82 -5.77 -0.99
N PHE A 8 -8.79 -5.99 -1.81
CA PHE A 8 -7.38 -5.75 -1.47
C PHE A 8 -6.74 -4.83 -2.51
N GLY A 9 -5.96 -3.82 -2.10
CA GLY A 9 -5.34 -2.84 -2.98
C GLY A 9 -6.35 -2.10 -3.86
N SER A 10 -6.12 -2.01 -5.16
CA SER A 10 -7.03 -1.34 -6.11
C SER A 10 -8.45 -1.92 -6.12
N SER A 11 -8.60 -3.25 -5.94
CA SER A 11 -9.92 -3.88 -5.80
C SER A 11 -10.65 -3.40 -4.54
N ALA A 12 -9.94 -3.03 -3.47
CA ALA A 12 -10.56 -2.47 -2.28
C ALA A 12 -11.08 -1.04 -2.52
N MET A 13 -10.38 -0.23 -3.31
CA MET A 13 -10.88 1.07 -3.75
C MET A 13 -12.21 0.92 -4.49
N PHE A 14 -12.28 0.02 -5.46
CA PHE A 14 -13.53 -0.29 -6.17
C PHE A 14 -14.61 -0.81 -5.22
N ALA A 15 -14.30 -1.78 -4.35
CA ALA A 15 -15.24 -2.32 -3.37
C ALA A 15 -15.81 -1.25 -2.43
N SER A 16 -15.03 -0.21 -2.11
CA SER A 16 -15.41 0.87 -1.18
C SER A 16 -16.44 1.85 -1.75
N ILE A 17 -16.54 1.96 -3.07
CA ILE A 17 -17.52 2.83 -3.72
C ILE A 17 -18.85 2.13 -4.02
N LEU A 18 -18.88 0.80 -4.09
CA LEU A 18 -20.10 0.04 -4.41
C LEU A 18 -21.30 0.36 -3.51
N PRO A 19 -21.14 0.56 -2.16
CA PRO A 19 -22.27 0.92 -1.31
C PRO A 19 -22.98 2.22 -1.69
N THR A 20 -22.32 3.11 -2.43
CA THR A 20 -22.95 4.37 -2.89
C THR A 20 -23.91 4.15 -4.06
N PHE A 21 -23.70 3.09 -4.84
CA PHE A 21 -24.51 2.76 -6.02
C PHE A 21 -25.52 1.64 -5.76
N VAL A 22 -25.20 0.72 -4.85
CA VAL A 22 -26.02 -0.47 -4.57
C VAL A 22 -26.59 -0.42 -3.15
N ARG A 23 -27.88 -0.09 -3.04
CA ARG A 23 -28.56 0.20 -1.75
C ARG A 23 -28.52 -0.92 -0.71
N ASN A 24 -28.34 -2.18 -1.13
CA ASN A 24 -28.30 -3.32 -0.23
C ASN A 24 -26.93 -3.63 0.33
N ILE A 25 -25.90 -2.92 -0.10
CA ILE A 25 -24.54 -3.04 0.44
C ILE A 25 -24.42 -2.08 1.64
N ASN A 26 -24.22 -2.65 2.82
CA ASN A 26 -24.26 -1.93 4.09
C ASN A 26 -22.87 -1.59 4.63
N GLY A 27 -21.81 -2.09 4.01
CA GLY A 27 -20.44 -1.77 4.39
C GLY A 27 -19.41 -2.50 3.56
N VAL A 28 -18.15 -2.17 3.84
CA VAL A 28 -16.98 -2.66 3.11
C VAL A 28 -15.88 -3.06 4.08
N ILE A 29 -15.13 -4.09 3.72
CA ILE A 29 -13.81 -4.41 4.27
C ILE A 29 -12.77 -3.99 3.21
N SER A 30 -11.99 -2.97 3.52
CA SER A 30 -10.97 -2.43 2.63
C SER A 30 -9.58 -2.78 3.17
N ILE A 31 -8.81 -3.56 2.42
CA ILE A 31 -7.48 -4.00 2.81
C ILE A 31 -6.44 -3.25 1.98
N GLY A 32 -5.59 -2.46 2.62
CA GLY A 32 -4.49 -1.73 1.99
C GLY A 32 -4.91 -0.58 1.08
N ALA A 33 -6.17 -0.12 1.14
CA ALA A 33 -6.59 1.04 0.37
C ALA A 33 -7.64 1.89 1.11
N SER A 34 -7.61 3.18 0.85
CA SER A 34 -8.59 4.16 1.33
C SER A 34 -9.91 4.07 0.52
N VAL A 35 -10.86 4.95 0.80
CA VAL A 35 -12.07 5.09 -0.02
C VAL A 35 -11.69 5.54 -1.43
N GLY A 36 -12.16 4.82 -2.44
CA GLY A 36 -11.76 5.05 -3.83
C GLY A 36 -12.17 6.40 -4.41
N ASN A 37 -13.29 6.95 -3.96
CA ASN A 37 -13.70 8.31 -4.32
C ASN A 37 -14.52 8.92 -3.17
N VAL A 38 -13.99 9.95 -2.54
CA VAL A 38 -14.60 10.63 -1.39
C VAL A 38 -15.70 11.62 -1.80
N GLU A 39 -15.70 12.10 -3.03
CA GLU A 39 -16.66 13.08 -3.54
C GLU A 39 -18.06 12.50 -3.72
N ILE A 40 -18.14 11.19 -3.98
CA ILE A 40 -19.43 10.50 -4.14
C ILE A 40 -20.05 10.07 -2.82
N LEU A 41 -19.36 10.23 -1.69
CA LEU A 41 -19.88 9.85 -0.38
C LEU A 41 -21.08 10.71 0.01
N ASN A 42 -22.18 10.04 0.35
CA ASN A 42 -23.40 10.72 0.80
C ASN A 42 -23.61 10.55 2.32
N PRO A 43 -23.42 11.62 3.14
CA PRO A 43 -23.61 11.55 4.59
C PRO A 43 -25.03 11.16 5.03
N LYS A 44 -26.03 11.27 4.15
CA LYS A 44 -27.41 10.84 4.43
C LYS A 44 -27.61 9.35 4.25
N GLN A 45 -26.67 8.66 3.60
CA GLN A 45 -26.70 7.22 3.37
C GLN A 45 -25.35 6.58 3.74
N PRO A 46 -24.93 6.67 5.02
CA PRO A 46 -23.64 6.17 5.45
C PRO A 46 -23.62 4.64 5.44
N PHE A 47 -22.55 4.08 4.97
CA PHE A 47 -22.23 2.66 5.09
C PHE A 47 -21.10 2.46 6.09
N GLN A 48 -20.87 1.26 6.55
CA GLN A 48 -19.77 0.95 7.47
C GLN A 48 -18.48 0.68 6.68
N PHE A 49 -17.39 1.32 7.08
CA PHE A 49 -16.05 1.10 6.50
C PHE A 49 -15.14 0.45 7.55
N VAL A 50 -14.64 -0.75 7.26
CA VAL A 50 -13.60 -1.40 8.08
C VAL A 50 -12.33 -1.50 7.26
N GLY A 51 -11.36 -0.67 7.59
CA GLY A 51 -10.04 -0.69 6.96
C GLY A 51 -9.10 -1.65 7.68
N LEU A 52 -8.23 -2.33 6.91
CA LEU A 52 -7.09 -3.08 7.43
C LEU A 52 -5.84 -2.58 6.70
N VAL A 53 -4.81 -2.19 7.45
CA VAL A 53 -3.59 -1.67 6.84
C VAL A 53 -2.35 -2.01 7.66
N ASN A 54 -1.30 -2.45 6.95
CA ASN A 54 0.02 -2.61 7.53
C ASN A 54 0.68 -1.22 7.68
N ARG A 55 1.43 -1.01 8.76
CA ARG A 55 2.14 0.28 8.97
C ARG A 55 3.25 0.56 7.96
N GLU A 56 3.68 -0.45 7.22
CA GLU A 56 4.67 -0.34 6.15
C GLU A 56 4.04 -0.21 4.76
N ASP A 57 2.72 -0.31 4.67
CA ASP A 57 1.96 -0.09 3.43
C ASP A 57 1.99 1.39 3.04
N TYR A 58 2.26 1.68 1.76
CA TYR A 58 2.34 3.05 1.25
C TYR A 58 1.02 3.82 1.39
N ASN A 59 -0.11 3.12 1.50
CA ASN A 59 -1.44 3.69 1.77
C ASN A 59 -1.72 3.93 3.26
N PHE A 60 -0.81 3.60 4.18
CA PHE A 60 -1.07 3.74 5.61
C PHE A 60 -1.47 5.15 6.02
N THR A 61 -0.76 6.18 5.55
CA THR A 61 -1.08 7.59 5.83
C THR A 61 -2.44 7.98 5.26
N GLU A 62 -2.74 7.53 4.04
CA GLU A 62 -4.03 7.79 3.39
C GLU A 62 -5.21 7.10 4.11
N MET A 63 -4.99 5.90 4.63
CA MET A 63 -6.00 5.20 5.43
C MET A 63 -6.28 5.93 6.75
N LEU A 64 -5.27 6.55 7.39
CA LEU A 64 -5.47 7.40 8.55
C LEU A 64 -6.25 8.67 8.20
N ASN A 65 -5.92 9.32 7.10
CA ASN A 65 -6.63 10.51 6.61
C ASN A 65 -8.09 10.18 6.26
N SER A 66 -8.33 9.05 5.59
CA SER A 66 -9.68 8.55 5.28
C SER A 66 -10.48 8.30 6.55
N ARG A 67 -9.89 7.72 7.59
CA ARG A 67 -10.54 7.55 8.90
C ARG A 67 -11.00 8.88 9.48
N GLU A 68 -10.15 9.92 9.43
CA GLU A 68 -10.51 11.25 9.93
C GLU A 68 -11.65 11.88 9.11
N LEU A 69 -11.59 11.76 7.79
CA LEU A 69 -12.63 12.23 6.88
C LEU A 69 -13.98 11.53 7.14
N LEU A 70 -13.97 10.19 7.21
CA LEU A 70 -15.16 9.41 7.50
C LEU A 70 -15.77 9.75 8.87
N ASN A 71 -14.94 10.06 9.87
CA ASN A 71 -15.42 10.56 11.16
C ASN A 71 -16.14 11.93 11.02
N LYS A 72 -15.57 12.87 10.26
CA LYS A 72 -16.18 14.19 9.98
C LYS A 72 -17.50 14.04 9.24
N LEU A 73 -17.59 13.10 8.30
CA LEU A 73 -18.79 12.79 7.54
C LEU A 73 -19.78 11.89 8.29
N LYS A 74 -19.46 11.47 9.53
CA LYS A 74 -20.27 10.60 10.40
C LYS A 74 -20.54 9.20 9.79
N PHE A 75 -19.64 8.71 8.95
CA PHE A 75 -19.66 7.32 8.53
C PHE A 75 -19.14 6.44 9.67
N PRO A 76 -19.80 5.29 9.97
CA PRO A 76 -19.22 4.29 10.86
C PRO A 76 -17.93 3.78 10.24
N ASN A 77 -16.83 3.87 10.98
CA ASN A 77 -15.55 3.44 10.46
C ASN A 77 -14.63 2.94 11.57
N GLU A 78 -13.94 1.87 11.28
CA GLU A 78 -12.91 1.25 12.10
C GLU A 78 -11.65 1.01 11.26
N LEU A 79 -10.48 1.01 11.89
CA LEU A 79 -9.20 0.84 11.20
C LEU A 79 -8.29 -0.11 11.98
N ILE A 80 -8.19 -1.35 11.52
CA ILE A 80 -7.25 -2.33 12.05
C ILE A 80 -5.87 -2.04 11.47
N VAL A 81 -5.00 -1.50 12.31
CA VAL A 81 -3.59 -1.26 11.98
C VAL A 81 -2.76 -2.43 12.51
N PHE A 82 -1.90 -2.99 11.68
CA PHE A 82 -1.08 -4.13 12.05
C PHE A 82 0.38 -3.98 11.59
N ASP A 83 1.24 -4.85 12.14
CA ASP A 83 2.64 -5.02 11.74
C ASP A 83 2.81 -6.41 11.13
N GLY A 84 3.83 -6.60 10.34
CA GLY A 84 4.25 -7.88 9.77
C GLY A 84 4.86 -7.72 8.39
N ASP A 85 5.47 -8.79 7.89
CA ASP A 85 6.19 -8.77 6.60
C ASP A 85 5.25 -8.89 5.39
N ARG A 86 3.94 -9.05 5.64
CA ARG A 86 2.93 -9.22 4.57
C ARG A 86 1.97 -8.04 4.56
N MET A 87 1.66 -7.54 3.37
CA MET A 87 0.60 -6.53 3.19
C MET A 87 -0.80 -7.14 3.33
N LEU A 88 -0.97 -8.42 2.95
CA LEU A 88 -2.22 -9.15 3.18
C LEU A 88 -2.31 -9.59 4.66
N PRO A 89 -3.36 -9.19 5.40
CA PRO A 89 -3.52 -9.54 6.80
C PRO A 89 -3.77 -11.04 6.99
N GLU A 90 -3.36 -11.55 8.16
CA GLU A 90 -3.67 -12.92 8.58
C GLU A 90 -5.18 -13.11 8.81
N GLY A 91 -5.64 -14.36 8.72
CA GLY A 91 -7.07 -14.71 8.85
C GLY A 91 -7.72 -14.19 10.14
N ASP A 92 -6.98 -14.15 11.24
CA ASP A 92 -7.45 -13.61 12.53
C ASP A 92 -7.79 -12.11 12.48
N LEU A 93 -7.04 -11.31 11.71
CA LEU A 93 -7.33 -9.90 11.51
C LEU A 93 -8.57 -9.70 10.63
N ILE A 94 -8.71 -10.52 9.59
CA ILE A 94 -9.91 -10.56 8.75
C ILE A 94 -11.14 -10.95 9.58
N ALA A 95 -11.03 -11.97 10.42
CA ALA A 95 -12.10 -12.38 11.33
C ALA A 95 -12.48 -11.25 12.31
N ASN A 96 -11.52 -10.46 12.79
CA ASN A 96 -11.79 -9.29 13.60
C ASN A 96 -12.55 -8.19 12.82
N ALA A 97 -12.25 -8.00 11.54
CA ALA A 97 -13.00 -7.06 10.69
C ALA A 97 -14.48 -7.46 10.56
N PHE A 98 -14.77 -8.73 10.29
CA PHE A 98 -16.16 -9.23 10.31
C PHE A 98 -16.84 -9.05 11.66
N ARG A 99 -16.11 -9.28 12.75
CA ARG A 99 -16.62 -9.08 14.12
C ARG A 99 -16.97 -7.60 14.36
N MET A 100 -16.14 -6.66 13.88
CA MET A 100 -16.41 -5.21 13.95
C MET A 100 -17.67 -4.84 13.15
N LEU A 101 -17.85 -5.37 11.93
CA LEU A 101 -19.07 -5.16 11.14
C LEU A 101 -20.33 -5.63 11.91
N THR A 102 -20.26 -6.79 12.52
CA THR A 102 -21.38 -7.37 13.30
C THR A 102 -21.70 -6.52 14.53
N LEU A 103 -20.68 -6.19 15.33
CA LEU A 103 -20.85 -5.39 16.55
C LEU A 103 -21.38 -3.98 16.27
N THR A 104 -20.85 -3.31 15.24
CA THR A 104 -21.35 -1.99 14.81
C THR A 104 -22.79 -2.08 14.33
N SER A 105 -23.19 -3.18 13.69
CA SER A 105 -24.60 -3.42 13.33
C SER A 105 -25.49 -3.60 14.55
N MET A 106 -25.01 -4.28 15.60
CA MET A 106 -25.71 -4.37 16.90
C MET A 106 -25.79 -3.03 17.61
N SER A 107 -24.69 -2.28 17.66
CA SER A 107 -24.64 -0.97 18.31
C SER A 107 -25.59 0.06 17.69
N LYS A 108 -25.91 -0.11 16.42
CA LYS A 108 -26.86 0.73 15.68
C LYS A 108 -28.29 0.18 15.67
N GLY A 109 -28.57 -0.90 16.40
CA GLY A 109 -29.89 -1.53 16.45
C GLY A 109 -30.32 -2.22 15.15
N HIS A 110 -29.38 -2.48 14.25
CA HIS A 110 -29.66 -3.17 13.01
C HIS A 110 -29.65 -4.71 13.15
N LEU A 111 -29.01 -5.21 14.18
CA LEU A 111 -29.02 -6.61 14.60
C LEU A 111 -29.42 -6.66 16.07
N GLU A 112 -30.09 -7.74 16.46
CA GLU A 112 -30.37 -8.03 17.86
C GLU A 112 -29.05 -8.17 18.64
N LYS A 113 -29.03 -7.67 19.88
CA LYS A 113 -27.85 -7.69 20.73
C LYS A 113 -27.59 -9.11 21.23
N ASP A 114 -26.52 -9.72 20.77
CA ASP A 114 -25.96 -10.94 21.35
C ASP A 114 -24.98 -10.56 22.46
N SER A 115 -25.41 -10.67 23.71
CA SER A 115 -24.62 -10.31 24.88
C SER A 115 -23.37 -11.18 25.04
N SER A 116 -23.39 -12.45 24.61
CA SER A 116 -22.24 -13.36 24.66
C SER A 116 -21.19 -12.94 23.64
N LEU A 117 -21.62 -12.65 22.40
CA LEU A 117 -20.70 -12.15 21.35
C LEU A 117 -20.12 -10.78 21.72
N VAL A 118 -20.91 -9.88 22.32
CA VAL A 118 -20.44 -8.57 22.78
C VAL A 118 -19.37 -8.73 23.86
N ALA A 119 -19.62 -9.53 24.91
CA ALA A 119 -18.68 -9.77 25.99
C ALA A 119 -17.39 -10.43 25.51
N SER A 120 -17.48 -11.53 24.76
CA SER A 120 -16.31 -12.25 24.26
C SER A 120 -15.48 -11.41 23.28
N SER A 121 -16.12 -10.53 22.51
CA SER A 121 -15.42 -9.61 21.60
C SER A 121 -14.73 -8.48 22.35
N TYR A 122 -15.37 -7.94 23.38
CA TYR A 122 -14.77 -6.91 24.23
C TYR A 122 -13.50 -7.44 24.89
N ASP A 123 -13.56 -8.61 25.52
CA ASP A 123 -12.43 -9.26 26.19
C ASP A 123 -11.29 -9.56 25.20
N ARG A 124 -11.63 -10.07 24.01
CA ARG A 124 -10.65 -10.32 22.95
C ARG A 124 -9.91 -9.03 22.54
N PHE A 125 -10.64 -7.97 22.24
CA PHE A 125 -10.04 -6.72 21.78
C PHE A 125 -9.27 -6.03 22.89
N LEU A 126 -9.73 -6.09 24.12
CA LEU A 126 -9.00 -5.56 25.28
C LEU A 126 -7.70 -6.34 25.52
N THR A 127 -7.74 -7.65 25.39
CA THR A 127 -6.54 -8.52 25.49
C THR A 127 -5.50 -8.15 24.43
N LEU A 128 -5.93 -7.93 23.19
CA LEU A 128 -5.04 -7.50 22.12
C LEU A 128 -4.45 -6.11 22.38
N ALA A 129 -5.26 -5.15 22.86
CA ALA A 129 -4.78 -3.81 23.22
C ALA A 129 -3.75 -3.87 24.36
N ASN A 130 -4.02 -4.64 25.41
CA ASN A 130 -3.08 -4.84 26.53
C ASN A 130 -1.80 -5.54 26.07
N SER A 131 -1.89 -6.51 25.16
CA SER A 131 -0.71 -7.14 24.54
C SER A 131 0.15 -6.12 23.79
N ASN A 132 -0.47 -5.20 23.03
CA ASN A 132 0.27 -4.12 22.36
C ASN A 132 0.93 -3.15 23.35
N ILE A 133 0.26 -2.84 24.47
CA ILE A 133 0.86 -2.01 25.55
C ILE A 133 2.09 -2.72 26.15
N SER A 134 1.96 -4.01 26.49
CA SER A 134 3.04 -4.82 27.07
C SER A 134 4.23 -4.96 26.12
N LYS A 135 3.97 -5.05 24.83
CA LYS A 135 5.00 -5.14 23.76
C LYS A 135 5.58 -3.77 23.37
N GLN A 136 5.33 -2.73 24.14
CA GLN A 136 5.83 -1.37 23.86
C GLN A 136 5.37 -0.81 22.50
N LYS A 137 4.15 -1.18 22.06
CA LYS A 137 3.52 -0.71 20.81
C LYS A 137 2.34 0.26 21.09
N PRO A 138 2.59 1.43 21.70
CA PRO A 138 1.54 2.29 22.24
C PRO A 138 0.61 2.86 21.16
N LEU A 139 1.10 3.07 19.93
CA LEU A 139 0.27 3.58 18.84
C LEU A 139 -0.73 2.53 18.35
N LEU A 140 -0.31 1.25 18.20
CA LEU A 140 -1.22 0.16 17.86
C LEU A 140 -2.30 -0.02 18.91
N ALA A 141 -1.91 -0.01 20.20
CA ALA A 141 -2.87 -0.05 21.30
C ALA A 141 -3.87 1.12 21.23
N THR A 142 -3.40 2.32 20.90
CA THR A 142 -4.26 3.52 20.80
C THR A 142 -5.26 3.38 19.66
N TYR A 143 -4.87 2.95 18.47
CA TYR A 143 -5.79 2.73 17.36
C TYR A 143 -6.89 1.74 17.74
N GLN A 144 -6.52 0.64 18.37
CA GLN A 144 -7.45 -0.39 18.78
C GLN A 144 -8.43 0.08 19.88
N LEU A 145 -7.92 0.78 20.91
CA LEU A 145 -8.77 1.32 21.97
C LEU A 145 -9.75 2.38 21.44
N LEU A 146 -9.37 3.16 20.42
CA LEU A 146 -10.27 4.12 19.76
C LEU A 146 -11.42 3.42 19.02
N ASP A 147 -11.15 2.33 18.34
CA ASP A 147 -12.19 1.55 17.65
C ASP A 147 -13.09 0.85 18.65
N MET A 148 -12.53 0.29 19.72
CA MET A 148 -13.33 -0.28 20.82
C MET A 148 -14.28 0.76 21.43
N GLU A 149 -13.83 1.98 21.66
CA GLU A 149 -14.70 3.04 22.18
C GLU A 149 -15.89 3.31 21.27
N LYS A 150 -15.67 3.40 19.95
CA LYS A 150 -16.75 3.62 18.97
C LYS A 150 -17.76 2.47 18.93
N ILE A 151 -17.27 1.23 18.88
CA ILE A 151 -18.10 0.04 18.71
C ILE A 151 -18.91 -0.25 19.98
N PHE A 152 -18.26 -0.21 21.15
CA PHE A 152 -18.83 -0.70 22.38
C PHE A 152 -19.57 0.37 23.21
N ASN A 153 -19.39 1.67 22.92
CA ASN A 153 -20.02 2.74 23.71
C ASN A 153 -21.55 2.56 23.91
N PRO A 154 -22.34 2.14 22.89
CA PRO A 154 -23.76 1.89 23.11
C PRO A 154 -24.08 0.50 23.68
N LEU A 155 -23.09 -0.38 23.85
CA LEU A 155 -23.30 -1.79 24.19
C LEU A 155 -22.94 -2.14 25.64
N VAL A 156 -21.88 -1.49 26.17
CA VAL A 156 -21.33 -1.75 27.53
C VAL A 156 -20.79 -0.48 28.15
N ASP A 157 -20.59 -0.52 29.48
CA ASP A 157 -19.86 0.53 30.18
C ASP A 157 -18.39 0.55 29.77
N LEU A 158 -17.84 1.75 29.53
CA LEU A 158 -16.48 1.99 29.05
C LEU A 158 -15.55 2.73 30.01
N ASP A 159 -15.92 2.89 31.28
CA ASP A 159 -15.11 3.69 32.22
C ASP A 159 -13.68 3.16 32.35
N THR A 160 -13.51 1.84 32.43
CA THR A 160 -12.19 1.18 32.46
C THR A 160 -11.42 1.40 31.18
N LEU A 161 -12.06 1.30 30.00
CA LEU A 161 -11.45 1.52 28.70
C LEU A 161 -10.94 2.96 28.58
N LYS A 162 -11.78 3.94 28.93
CA LYS A 162 -11.44 5.36 28.89
C LYS A 162 -10.31 5.72 29.86
N ALA A 163 -10.29 5.10 31.04
CA ALA A 163 -9.19 5.25 31.99
C ALA A 163 -7.87 4.71 31.41
N THR A 164 -7.90 3.54 30.77
CA THR A 164 -6.75 2.94 30.08
C THR A 164 -6.24 3.83 28.96
N GLN A 165 -7.12 4.34 28.08
CA GLN A 165 -6.76 5.28 27.02
C GLN A 165 -6.08 6.54 27.57
N LYS A 166 -6.66 7.14 28.63
CA LYS A 166 -6.13 8.33 29.27
C LYS A 166 -4.73 8.11 29.84
N THR A 167 -4.52 6.98 30.50
CA THR A 167 -3.23 6.60 31.07
C THR A 167 -2.20 6.36 29.96
N LEU A 168 -2.56 5.62 28.91
CA LEU A 168 -1.68 5.34 27.78
C LEU A 168 -1.22 6.64 27.09
N ARG A 169 -2.15 7.54 26.75
CA ARG A 169 -1.83 8.81 26.09
C ARG A 169 -0.96 9.75 26.91
N ARG A 170 -1.00 9.65 28.24
CA ARG A 170 -0.14 10.41 29.16
C ARG A 170 1.25 9.82 29.35
N SER A 171 1.45 8.57 28.96
CA SER A 171 2.75 7.92 29.10
C SER A 171 3.83 8.59 28.24
N SER A 172 5.06 8.58 28.72
CA SER A 172 6.22 9.09 27.95
C SER A 172 6.42 8.30 26.66
N ASN A 173 6.24 6.98 26.72
CA ASN A 173 6.38 6.10 25.59
C ASN A 173 5.40 6.46 24.44
N TYR A 174 4.11 6.65 24.75
CA TYR A 174 3.14 7.09 23.74
C TYR A 174 3.52 8.45 23.16
N ARG A 175 3.86 9.44 23.99
CA ARG A 175 4.19 10.77 23.51
C ARG A 175 5.42 10.79 22.62
N GLN A 176 6.45 10.00 22.96
CA GLN A 176 7.64 9.87 22.12
C GLN A 176 7.29 9.19 20.79
N ALA A 177 6.60 8.04 20.84
CA ALA A 177 6.17 7.30 19.66
C ALA A 177 5.34 8.16 18.70
N ASN A 178 4.37 8.90 19.24
CA ASN A 178 3.49 9.77 18.45
C ASN A 178 4.26 10.94 17.80
N ARG A 179 5.20 11.56 18.53
CA ARG A 179 6.05 12.63 17.96
C ARG A 179 6.92 12.09 16.83
N SER A 180 7.56 10.92 17.06
CA SER A 180 8.41 10.30 16.02
C SER A 180 7.58 9.95 14.79
N GLN A 181 6.46 9.27 14.93
CA GLN A 181 5.58 8.94 13.80
C GLN A 181 5.18 10.16 13.00
N ASN A 182 4.71 11.22 13.67
CA ASN A 182 4.27 12.44 12.99
C ASN A 182 5.42 13.17 12.28
N SER A 183 6.63 13.16 12.86
CA SER A 183 7.81 13.75 12.21
C SER A 183 8.17 13.01 10.92
N TYR A 184 8.11 11.66 10.93
CA TYR A 184 8.38 10.88 9.73
C TYR A 184 7.24 10.94 8.72
N PHE A 185 5.98 11.09 9.13
CA PHE A 185 4.87 11.36 8.20
C PHE A 185 5.05 12.69 7.45
N LEU A 186 5.47 13.73 8.15
CA LEU A 186 5.75 15.02 7.51
C LEU A 186 6.88 14.91 6.48
N LYS A 187 7.99 14.22 6.85
CA LYS A 187 9.10 13.97 5.93
C LYS A 187 8.66 13.14 4.72
N GLU A 188 7.86 12.11 4.95
CA GLU A 188 7.30 11.25 3.90
C GLU A 188 6.43 12.04 2.92
N THR A 189 5.58 12.96 3.41
CA THR A 189 4.73 13.80 2.56
C THR A 189 5.57 14.62 1.59
N PHE A 190 6.58 15.34 2.07
CA PHE A 190 7.47 16.11 1.19
C PHE A 190 8.23 15.23 0.19
N THR A 191 8.72 14.06 0.63
CA THR A 191 9.41 13.14 -0.28
C THR A 191 8.47 12.59 -1.36
N LYS A 192 7.21 12.30 -1.03
CA LYS A 192 6.21 11.88 -2.03
C LYS A 192 5.88 13.00 -3.02
N GLU A 193 5.78 14.25 -2.55
CA GLU A 193 5.59 15.41 -3.42
C GLU A 193 6.78 15.57 -4.40
N ASP A 194 8.01 15.44 -3.92
CA ASP A 194 9.21 15.47 -4.76
C ASP A 194 9.20 14.34 -5.81
N TYR A 195 8.84 13.11 -5.40
CA TYR A 195 8.79 11.96 -6.31
C TYR A 195 7.74 12.17 -7.42
N ASN A 196 6.54 12.69 -7.08
CA ASN A 196 5.53 13.01 -8.08
C ASN A 196 6.04 14.06 -9.07
N TYR A 197 6.57 15.16 -8.56
CA TYR A 197 7.04 16.27 -9.38
C TYR A 197 8.13 15.84 -10.35
N TYR A 198 9.18 15.16 -9.84
CA TYR A 198 10.31 14.75 -10.69
C TYR A 198 9.91 13.65 -11.68
N LEU A 199 9.01 12.72 -11.31
CA LEU A 199 8.57 11.70 -12.25
C LEU A 199 7.76 12.30 -13.39
N GLU A 200 6.84 13.23 -13.11
CA GLU A 200 6.05 13.93 -14.12
C GLU A 200 6.97 14.70 -15.08
N GLU A 201 7.94 15.46 -14.57
CA GLU A 201 8.93 16.17 -15.38
C GLU A 201 9.78 15.22 -16.24
N ASP A 202 10.24 14.10 -15.66
CA ASP A 202 11.07 13.13 -16.36
C ASP A 202 10.28 12.44 -17.50
N ILE A 203 9.01 12.13 -17.29
CA ILE A 203 8.13 11.56 -18.33
C ILE A 203 7.93 12.54 -19.48
N ILE A 204 7.54 13.80 -19.18
CA ILE A 204 7.23 14.82 -20.18
C ILE A 204 8.48 15.17 -21.02
N THR A 205 9.66 15.14 -20.42
CA THR A 205 10.92 15.54 -21.06
C THR A 205 11.78 14.37 -21.53
N TYR A 206 11.35 13.13 -21.34
CA TYR A 206 12.15 11.93 -21.59
C TYR A 206 13.54 11.97 -20.93
N ASN A 207 13.59 12.37 -19.67
CA ASN A 207 14.83 12.67 -18.98
C ASN A 207 15.57 11.40 -18.48
N TYR A 208 16.09 10.59 -19.38
CA TYR A 208 16.89 9.40 -19.03
C TYR A 208 18.11 9.72 -18.15
N ALA A 209 18.65 10.93 -18.23
CA ALA A 209 19.77 11.33 -17.40
C ALA A 209 19.44 11.32 -15.90
N ASN A 210 18.17 11.49 -15.53
CA ASN A 210 17.70 11.49 -14.14
C ASN A 210 17.60 10.09 -13.51
N LEU A 211 17.75 9.00 -14.28
CA LEU A 211 17.78 7.64 -13.73
C LEU A 211 18.85 7.46 -12.64
N GLY A 212 19.98 8.18 -12.76
CA GLY A 212 21.01 8.21 -11.71
C GLY A 212 20.52 8.79 -10.39
N TRP A 213 19.69 9.83 -10.40
CA TRP A 213 19.09 10.41 -9.21
C TRP A 213 18.09 9.43 -8.57
N TRP A 214 17.26 8.76 -9.36
CA TRP A 214 16.32 7.75 -8.87
C TRP A 214 17.04 6.57 -8.20
N ASN A 215 18.14 6.11 -8.82
CA ASN A 215 18.98 5.07 -8.21
C ASN A 215 19.57 5.55 -6.86
N TYR A 216 20.04 6.80 -6.78
CA TYR A 216 20.49 7.39 -5.53
C TYR A 216 19.36 7.42 -4.47
N GLN A 217 18.13 7.82 -4.83
CA GLN A 217 16.99 7.79 -3.91
C GLN A 217 16.74 6.38 -3.35
N MET A 218 16.76 5.35 -4.21
CA MET A 218 16.59 3.97 -3.76
C MET A 218 17.73 3.50 -2.85
N GLN A 219 18.96 3.94 -3.08
CA GLN A 219 20.09 3.68 -2.18
C GLN A 219 19.92 4.34 -0.82
N GLU A 220 19.43 5.59 -0.77
CA GLU A 220 19.11 6.25 0.50
C GLU A 220 18.03 5.50 1.28
N LEU A 221 16.96 5.03 0.61
CA LEU A 221 15.96 4.17 1.25
C LEU A 221 16.57 2.87 1.78
N ASN A 222 17.51 2.24 1.04
CA ASN A 222 18.22 1.04 1.52
C ASN A 222 19.05 1.29 2.80
N LYS A 223 19.55 2.52 3.00
CA LYS A 223 20.24 2.91 4.24
C LYS A 223 19.23 3.05 5.39
N LEU A 224 18.08 3.68 5.11
CA LEU A 224 17.01 3.86 6.10
C LEU A 224 16.41 2.53 6.56
N ASP A 225 16.32 1.53 5.70
CA ASP A 225 15.87 0.17 6.04
C ASP A 225 16.73 -0.49 7.15
N LYS A 226 18.00 -0.07 7.26
CA LYS A 226 18.95 -0.56 8.27
C LYS A 226 18.97 0.29 9.54
N SER A 227 18.17 1.34 9.63
CA SER A 227 18.12 2.22 10.79
C SER A 227 17.67 1.47 12.06
N SER A 228 18.20 1.85 13.21
CA SER A 228 17.68 1.40 14.50
C SER A 228 16.31 1.99 14.83
N ASN A 229 15.94 3.08 14.19
CA ASN A 229 14.65 3.74 14.40
C ASN A 229 13.53 3.06 13.58
N LEU A 230 12.56 2.48 14.28
CA LEU A 230 11.42 1.80 13.68
C LEU A 230 10.63 2.67 12.67
N TYR A 231 10.40 3.94 13.03
CA TYR A 231 9.58 4.84 12.19
C TYR A 231 10.29 5.24 10.91
N GLU A 232 11.61 5.28 10.95
CA GLU A 232 12.45 5.53 9.78
C GLU A 232 12.41 4.35 8.81
N ARG A 233 12.54 3.12 9.31
CA ARG A 233 12.38 1.91 8.49
C ARG A 233 10.97 1.84 7.86
N GLN A 234 9.94 2.09 8.66
CA GLN A 234 8.56 2.09 8.16
C GLN A 234 8.32 3.16 7.09
N MET A 235 8.88 4.35 7.25
CA MET A 235 8.83 5.39 6.22
C MET A 235 9.53 4.93 4.95
N SER A 236 10.71 4.31 5.06
CA SER A 236 11.45 3.78 3.91
C SER A 236 10.63 2.75 3.14
N SER A 237 10.03 1.77 3.85
CA SER A 237 9.16 0.76 3.23
C SER A 237 7.98 1.41 2.49
N ARG A 238 7.32 2.39 3.11
CA ARG A 238 6.20 3.12 2.49
C ARG A 238 6.60 3.93 1.27
N LEU A 239 7.74 4.65 1.33
CA LEU A 239 8.24 5.42 0.19
C LEU A 239 8.62 4.51 -0.99
N ARG A 240 9.23 3.36 -0.72
CA ARG A 240 9.52 2.36 -1.75
C ARG A 240 8.26 1.81 -2.39
N GLY A 241 7.27 1.42 -1.56
CA GLY A 241 5.97 0.96 -2.06
C GLY A 241 5.26 2.02 -2.88
N TYR A 242 5.30 3.28 -2.42
CA TYR A 242 4.73 4.42 -3.13
C TYR A 242 5.38 4.64 -4.50
N MET A 243 6.72 4.62 -4.55
CA MET A 243 7.45 4.78 -5.81
C MET A 243 7.12 3.67 -6.81
N ASN A 244 7.06 2.42 -6.34
CA ASN A 244 6.68 1.29 -7.19
C ASN A 244 5.25 1.42 -7.72
N ALA A 245 4.30 1.86 -6.89
CA ALA A 245 2.92 2.10 -7.31
C ALA A 245 2.85 3.23 -8.34
N LEU A 246 3.53 4.35 -8.06
CA LEU A 246 3.54 5.52 -8.94
C LEU A 246 4.09 5.19 -10.34
N VAL A 247 5.19 4.44 -10.42
CA VAL A 247 5.77 3.99 -11.70
C VAL A 247 4.80 3.05 -12.42
N SER A 248 4.20 2.07 -11.70
CA SER A 248 3.28 1.12 -12.31
C SER A 248 2.00 1.80 -12.82
N ASP A 249 1.43 2.74 -12.05
CA ASP A 249 0.22 3.48 -12.45
C ASP A 249 0.48 4.31 -13.72
N ASN A 250 1.67 4.92 -13.86
CA ASN A 250 2.04 5.65 -15.08
C ASN A 250 2.28 4.72 -16.28
N ILE A 251 2.85 3.53 -16.08
CA ILE A 251 2.96 2.50 -17.13
C ILE A 251 1.57 2.12 -17.62
N ASP A 252 0.67 1.70 -16.70
CA ASP A 252 -0.69 1.29 -17.02
C ASP A 252 -1.47 2.41 -17.75
N PHE A 253 -1.23 3.67 -17.37
CA PHE A 253 -1.87 4.83 -17.99
C PHE A 253 -1.40 5.02 -19.44
N ILE A 254 -0.10 5.00 -19.71
CA ILE A 254 0.47 5.17 -21.05
C ILE A 254 0.10 3.99 -21.96
N GLU A 255 0.12 2.75 -21.43
CA GLU A 255 -0.30 1.56 -22.19
C GLU A 255 -1.78 1.58 -22.59
N ALA A 256 -2.62 2.28 -21.83
CA ALA A 256 -4.05 2.41 -22.10
C ALA A 256 -4.39 3.50 -23.13
N GLU A 257 -3.42 4.30 -23.58
CA GLU A 257 -3.64 5.35 -24.58
C GLU A 257 -3.80 4.76 -26.00
N ASP A 258 -4.60 5.41 -26.85
CA ASP A 258 -4.79 5.02 -28.25
C ASP A 258 -3.46 5.03 -29.04
N VAL A 259 -2.54 5.91 -28.67
CA VAL A 259 -1.20 6.03 -29.25
C VAL A 259 -0.18 5.94 -28.13
N VAL A 260 0.47 4.80 -27.99
CA VAL A 260 1.44 4.53 -26.93
C VAL A 260 2.71 5.36 -27.13
N ASP A 261 3.10 6.11 -26.11
CA ASP A 261 4.39 6.81 -26.04
C ASP A 261 5.51 5.86 -25.60
N TYR A 262 6.21 5.25 -26.58
CA TYR A 262 7.26 4.28 -26.30
C TYR A 262 8.52 4.88 -25.66
N GLU A 263 8.80 6.18 -25.84
CA GLU A 263 9.91 6.87 -25.17
C GLU A 263 9.64 6.97 -23.66
N ALA A 264 8.46 7.47 -23.29
CA ALA A 264 8.02 7.56 -21.91
C ALA A 264 7.91 6.17 -21.25
N LEU A 265 7.32 5.21 -21.97
CA LEU A 265 7.16 3.84 -21.48
C LEU A 265 8.51 3.16 -21.23
N ASN A 266 9.48 3.34 -22.12
CA ASN A 266 10.84 2.81 -21.95
C ASN A 266 11.53 3.40 -20.72
N LEU A 267 11.43 4.74 -20.52
CA LEU A 267 11.94 5.41 -19.34
C LEU A 267 11.35 4.84 -18.04
N LEU A 268 10.04 4.62 -18.01
CA LEU A 268 9.34 4.07 -16.86
C LEU A 268 9.75 2.63 -16.56
N HIS A 269 9.91 1.77 -17.58
CA HIS A 269 10.42 0.42 -17.38
C HIS A 269 11.88 0.41 -16.91
N MET A 270 12.74 1.31 -17.43
CA MET A 270 14.09 1.50 -16.91
C MET A 270 14.06 1.92 -15.43
N LEU A 271 13.18 2.85 -15.05
CA LEU A 271 13.01 3.24 -13.66
C LEU A 271 12.50 2.08 -12.81
N LYS A 272 11.61 1.25 -13.33
CA LYS A 272 11.10 0.05 -12.64
C LYS A 272 12.21 -0.97 -12.35
N THR A 273 13.22 -1.11 -13.22
CA THR A 273 14.39 -1.95 -12.91
C THR A 273 15.20 -1.43 -11.71
N ILE A 274 15.16 -0.12 -11.44
CA ILE A 274 15.82 0.52 -10.29
C ILE A 274 14.98 0.34 -9.02
N THR A 275 13.66 0.55 -9.11
CA THR A 275 12.76 0.49 -7.94
C THR A 275 12.42 -0.93 -7.53
N SER A 276 12.41 -1.87 -8.49
CA SER A 276 12.11 -3.29 -8.31
C SER A 276 13.13 -4.18 -9.06
N PRO A 277 14.39 -4.27 -8.61
CA PRO A 277 15.46 -4.95 -9.36
C PRO A 277 15.27 -6.45 -9.59
N LYS A 278 14.27 -7.06 -8.95
CA LYS A 278 13.89 -8.47 -9.12
C LYS A 278 12.68 -8.67 -10.03
N ASP A 279 12.12 -7.59 -10.55
CA ASP A 279 11.06 -7.65 -11.56
C ASP A 279 11.68 -7.86 -12.94
N TYR A 280 11.85 -9.13 -13.33
CA TYR A 280 12.43 -9.48 -14.62
C TYR A 280 11.63 -8.95 -15.81
N ASN A 281 10.32 -8.79 -15.67
CA ASN A 281 9.48 -8.25 -16.74
C ASN A 281 9.88 -6.82 -17.10
N ALA A 282 10.23 -6.00 -16.12
CA ALA A 282 10.69 -4.64 -16.39
C ALA A 282 11.92 -4.60 -17.33
N TYR A 283 12.89 -5.50 -17.12
CA TYR A 283 14.05 -5.62 -18.00
C TYR A 283 13.67 -6.12 -19.39
N LEU A 284 12.78 -7.12 -19.47
CA LEU A 284 12.31 -7.67 -20.76
C LEU A 284 11.58 -6.59 -21.57
N GLU A 285 10.76 -5.77 -20.93
CA GLU A 285 10.08 -4.66 -21.60
C GLU A 285 11.08 -3.59 -22.10
N VAL A 286 12.09 -3.22 -21.31
CA VAL A 286 13.14 -2.32 -21.79
C VAL A 286 13.85 -2.90 -23.01
N ILE A 287 14.21 -4.20 -23.00
CA ILE A 287 14.87 -4.85 -24.12
C ILE A 287 13.97 -4.85 -25.37
N SER A 288 12.68 -5.17 -25.20
CA SER A 288 11.70 -5.19 -26.28
C SER A 288 11.47 -3.79 -26.89
N ILE A 289 11.19 -2.80 -26.06
CA ILE A 289 10.90 -1.43 -26.48
C ILE A 289 12.15 -0.78 -27.12
N SER A 290 13.33 -0.92 -26.49
CA SER A 290 14.59 -0.41 -27.07
C SER A 290 14.91 -1.06 -28.41
N SER A 291 14.62 -2.37 -28.56
CA SER A 291 14.78 -3.04 -29.86
C SER A 291 13.81 -2.56 -30.91
N LYS A 292 12.55 -2.25 -30.52
CA LYS A 292 11.54 -1.64 -31.39
C LYS A 292 11.96 -0.25 -31.87
N MET A 293 12.66 0.49 -31.01
CA MET A 293 13.19 1.83 -31.31
C MET A 293 14.55 1.78 -32.04
N GLU A 294 15.04 0.60 -32.35
CA GLU A 294 16.37 0.34 -32.94
C GLU A 294 17.56 0.80 -32.06
N ASP A 295 17.33 1.03 -30.77
CA ASP A 295 18.38 1.31 -29.77
C ASP A 295 18.94 -0.01 -29.21
N TYR A 296 19.71 -0.70 -30.03
CA TYR A 296 20.30 -1.99 -29.64
C TYR A 296 21.40 -1.85 -28.57
N GLY A 297 21.98 -0.66 -28.41
CA GLY A 297 22.94 -0.40 -27.35
C GLY A 297 22.29 -0.50 -25.96
N THR A 298 21.17 0.17 -25.79
CA THR A 298 20.36 0.10 -24.55
C THR A 298 19.81 -1.32 -24.37
N ALA A 299 19.28 -1.95 -25.40
CA ALA A 299 18.78 -3.32 -25.33
C ALA A 299 19.88 -4.29 -24.84
N LEU A 300 21.10 -4.19 -25.33
CA LEU A 300 22.23 -5.03 -24.94
C LEU A 300 22.65 -4.77 -23.47
N PHE A 301 22.68 -3.52 -23.05
CA PHE A 301 22.97 -3.16 -21.67
C PHE A 301 21.96 -3.79 -20.70
N TYR A 302 20.67 -3.66 -20.96
CA TYR A 302 19.64 -4.22 -20.09
C TYR A 302 19.54 -5.74 -20.17
N LEU A 303 19.92 -6.35 -21.30
CA LEU A 303 20.09 -7.81 -21.39
C LEU A 303 21.20 -8.29 -20.44
N GLU A 304 22.35 -7.63 -20.42
CA GLU A 304 23.43 -7.98 -19.49
C GLU A 304 23.01 -7.81 -18.04
N GLU A 305 22.36 -6.70 -17.70
CA GLU A 305 21.87 -6.44 -16.34
C GLU A 305 20.83 -7.50 -15.93
N LEU A 306 19.87 -7.86 -16.80
CA LEU A 306 18.92 -8.92 -16.53
C LEU A 306 19.60 -10.26 -16.21
N LEU A 307 20.59 -10.65 -17.04
CA LEU A 307 21.31 -11.90 -16.86
C LEU A 307 22.18 -11.91 -15.57
N LYS A 308 22.74 -10.76 -15.18
CA LYS A 308 23.44 -10.59 -13.90
C LYS A 308 22.52 -10.77 -12.68
N THR A 309 21.21 -10.47 -12.80
CA THR A 309 20.25 -10.69 -11.72
C THR A 309 19.88 -12.14 -11.51
N GLY A 310 20.30 -13.04 -12.41
CA GLY A 310 20.04 -14.48 -12.32
C GLY A 310 18.85 -14.96 -13.16
N TYR A 311 18.41 -14.19 -14.13
CA TYR A 311 17.39 -14.63 -15.10
C TYR A 311 17.91 -15.83 -15.92
N THR A 312 17.07 -16.88 -16.06
CA THR A 312 17.50 -18.16 -16.69
C THR A 312 16.60 -18.64 -17.82
N ASP A 313 15.48 -17.97 -18.08
CA ASP A 313 14.56 -18.39 -19.15
C ASP A 313 15.07 -17.96 -20.53
N LYS A 314 15.93 -18.84 -21.11
CA LYS A 314 16.47 -18.64 -22.45
C LYS A 314 15.37 -18.61 -23.52
N SER A 315 14.31 -19.41 -23.36
CA SER A 315 13.20 -19.48 -24.32
C SER A 315 12.42 -18.13 -24.33
N GLY A 316 12.21 -17.53 -23.16
CA GLY A 316 11.61 -16.22 -23.03
C GLY A 316 12.37 -15.15 -23.81
N LEU A 317 13.71 -15.11 -23.70
CA LEU A 317 14.53 -14.15 -24.46
C LEU A 317 14.39 -14.32 -25.98
N TYR A 318 14.34 -15.56 -26.48
CA TYR A 318 14.22 -15.80 -27.91
C TYR A 318 12.80 -15.62 -28.47
N SER A 319 11.78 -15.55 -27.61
CA SER A 319 10.39 -15.28 -28.00
C SER A 319 9.95 -13.82 -27.79
N LEU A 320 10.85 -12.98 -27.24
CA LEU A 320 10.52 -11.58 -26.90
C LEU A 320 10.15 -10.78 -28.15
N GLU A 321 9.06 -10.03 -28.07
CA GLU A 321 8.57 -9.21 -29.18
C GLU A 321 9.59 -8.14 -29.59
N HIS A 322 9.52 -7.69 -30.83
CA HIS A 322 10.35 -6.66 -31.44
C HIS A 322 11.86 -6.93 -31.49
N THR A 323 12.32 -8.07 -31.00
CA THR A 323 13.77 -8.39 -30.88
C THR A 323 14.35 -9.21 -32.04
N ALA A 324 13.60 -9.39 -33.14
CA ALA A 324 14.04 -10.27 -34.25
C ALA A 324 15.41 -9.87 -34.83
N LEU A 325 15.64 -8.57 -35.08
CA LEU A 325 16.93 -8.03 -35.55
C LEU A 325 18.00 -8.05 -34.47
N PHE A 326 17.64 -7.74 -33.24
CA PHE A 326 18.54 -7.75 -32.08
C PHE A 326 19.10 -9.17 -31.84
N ARG A 327 18.26 -10.21 -31.93
CA ARG A 327 18.64 -11.60 -31.68
C ARG A 327 19.62 -12.19 -32.68
N ILE A 328 19.70 -11.65 -33.90
CA ILE A 328 20.69 -12.12 -34.90
C ILE A 328 22.05 -11.43 -34.75
N MET A 329 22.17 -10.42 -33.88
CA MET A 329 23.44 -9.75 -33.62
C MET A 329 24.41 -10.66 -32.87
N PRO A 330 25.70 -10.69 -33.24
CA PRO A 330 26.71 -11.47 -32.53
C PRO A 330 26.76 -11.15 -31.01
N GLU A 331 26.64 -9.89 -30.64
CA GLU A 331 26.74 -9.42 -29.28
C GLU A 331 25.62 -10.00 -28.39
N PHE A 332 24.39 -10.14 -28.92
CA PHE A 332 23.29 -10.79 -28.20
C PHE A 332 23.65 -12.26 -27.92
N ASN A 333 24.12 -12.99 -28.92
CA ASN A 333 24.43 -14.42 -28.79
C ASN A 333 25.60 -14.65 -27.85
N GLU A 334 26.66 -13.83 -27.93
CA GLU A 334 27.82 -13.90 -27.04
C GLU A 334 27.37 -13.66 -25.58
N MET A 335 26.47 -12.69 -25.36
CA MET A 335 25.94 -12.36 -24.02
C MET A 335 25.13 -13.53 -23.44
N VAL A 336 24.21 -14.10 -24.25
CA VAL A 336 23.40 -15.25 -23.84
C VAL A 336 24.27 -16.48 -23.55
N GLU A 337 25.27 -16.77 -24.38
CA GLU A 337 26.19 -17.91 -24.15
C GLU A 337 27.09 -17.73 -22.93
N LYS A 338 27.49 -16.48 -22.61
CA LYS A 338 28.30 -16.14 -21.43
C LYS A 338 27.56 -16.45 -20.12
N TYR A 339 26.26 -16.17 -20.05
CA TYR A 339 25.47 -16.23 -18.80
C TYR A 339 24.54 -17.46 -18.72
N LEU A 340 24.04 -17.97 -19.85
CA LEU A 340 23.05 -19.06 -19.92
C LEU A 340 23.65 -20.32 -20.61
N LYS A 341 24.67 -20.88 -19.99
CA LYS A 341 25.32 -22.10 -20.46
C LYS A 341 24.43 -23.33 -20.37
#